data_7396579b449facf392dca5b0ec89f1f5
#
_entry.id   7396579b449facf392dca5b0ec89f1f5
#
_cell.length_a   1.000
_cell.length_b   1.000
_cell.length_c   1.000
_cell.angle_alpha   90.00
_cell.angle_beta   90.00
_cell.angle_gamma   90.00
#
_symmetry.space_group_name_H-M   'P 1'
#
loop_
_entity.id
_entity.type
_entity.pdbx_description
1 polymer ?
#
loop_
_entity_poly.entity_id
_entity_poly.type
_entity_poly.pdbx_seq_one_letter_code
_entity_poly.pdbx_strand_id
1 'polypeptide(L)'
;IVLFTLTNIDVLLARVFLTEDLSGEYSVGVLLAKIAFFLPNAIIIVLFPKMSGGGSHRALYIATGLTAVVGVVITLASVFAGDLVIRILGGAQYEDLGSEAWLFALEGSAFALVQVLLYSRLAAQDRRAVLAVWGALAVLAVVVVGWRHNTVAEIVTSVVAVSLALTVVGFILDRRQSVRVDLPIEAAE
;
A
#
# COMPACT_ATOMS: atom_id res chain seq x y z
N ILE A 1 10.60 5.25 9.19
CA ILE A 1 11.22 5.98 8.07
C ILE A 1 10.87 5.30 6.75
N VAL A 2 11.19 4.01 6.53
CA VAL A 2 11.01 3.30 5.25
C VAL A 2 9.58 3.34 4.72
N LEU A 3 8.59 3.04 5.57
CA LEU A 3 7.18 3.07 5.19
C LEU A 3 6.73 4.51 4.87
N PHE A 4 7.18 5.48 5.66
CA PHE A 4 6.89 6.88 5.41
C PHE A 4 7.45 7.34 4.06
N THR A 5 8.66 6.89 3.70
CA THR A 5 9.24 7.18 2.39
C THR A 5 8.40 6.54 1.27
N LEU A 6 7.98 5.28 1.44
CA LEU A 6 7.17 4.57 0.43
C LEU A 6 5.84 5.28 0.16
N THR A 7 5.17 5.77 1.20
CA THR A 7 3.85 6.42 1.09
C THR A 7 3.90 7.91 0.73
N ASN A 8 5.06 8.46 0.44
CA ASN A 8 5.21 9.89 0.09
C ASN A 8 6.18 10.14 -1.08
N ILE A 9 6.93 9.13 -1.55
CA ILE A 9 7.88 9.30 -2.65
C ILE A 9 7.17 9.64 -3.97
N ASP A 10 5.98 9.11 -4.17
CA ASP A 10 5.10 9.36 -5.30
C ASP A 10 4.75 10.83 -5.43
N VAL A 11 4.39 11.49 -4.33
CA VAL A 11 4.10 12.93 -4.29
C VAL A 11 5.33 13.75 -4.68
N LEU A 12 6.52 13.34 -4.22
CA LEU A 12 7.77 14.02 -4.59
C LEU A 12 8.06 13.85 -6.08
N LEU A 13 7.88 12.65 -6.62
CA LEU A 13 8.05 12.37 -8.04
C LEU A 13 7.04 13.15 -8.88
N ALA A 14 5.76 13.15 -8.49
CA ALA A 14 4.73 13.93 -9.16
C ALA A 14 5.08 15.43 -9.19
N ARG A 15 5.59 15.97 -8.07
CA ARG A 15 5.97 17.38 -7.99
C ARG A 15 7.20 17.76 -8.83
N VAL A 16 8.09 16.80 -9.08
CA VAL A 16 9.31 17.02 -9.89
C VAL A 16 9.03 16.91 -11.39
N PHE A 17 8.14 15.99 -11.79
CA PHE A 17 7.97 15.62 -13.18
C PHE A 17 6.69 16.15 -13.83
N LEU A 18 5.61 16.36 -13.05
CA LEU A 18 4.35 16.87 -13.57
C LEU A 18 4.35 18.42 -13.58
N THR A 19 3.47 18.98 -14.41
CA THR A 19 3.14 20.41 -14.39
C THR A 19 2.50 20.81 -13.06
N GLU A 20 2.42 22.11 -12.75
CA GLU A 20 1.82 22.58 -11.50
C GLU A 20 0.37 22.11 -11.37
N ASP A 21 -0.43 22.18 -12.44
CA ASP A 21 -1.83 21.75 -12.46
C ASP A 21 -1.96 20.25 -12.19
N LEU A 22 -1.22 19.41 -12.94
CA LEU A 22 -1.24 17.95 -12.76
C LEU A 22 -0.68 17.51 -11.39
N SER A 23 0.30 18.25 -10.85
CA SER A 23 0.81 18.00 -9.50
C SER A 23 -0.22 18.38 -8.42
N GLY A 24 -1.03 19.39 -8.68
CA GLY A 24 -2.20 19.75 -7.87
C GLY A 24 -3.25 18.64 -7.86
N GLU A 25 -3.62 18.13 -9.04
CA GLU A 25 -4.53 16.98 -9.20
C GLU A 25 -4.00 15.75 -8.45
N TYR A 26 -2.72 15.39 -8.67
CA TYR A 26 -2.06 14.29 -7.96
C TYR A 26 -2.17 14.43 -6.44
N SER A 27 -1.94 15.63 -5.93
CA SER A 27 -2.02 15.90 -4.48
C SER A 27 -3.42 15.69 -3.91
N VAL A 28 -4.48 16.01 -4.66
CA VAL A 28 -5.87 15.73 -4.28
C VAL A 28 -6.13 14.21 -4.29
N GLY A 29 -5.69 13.51 -5.33
CA GLY A 29 -5.80 12.05 -5.40
C GLY A 29 -5.12 11.36 -4.21
N VAL A 30 -3.95 11.84 -3.80
CA VAL A 30 -3.22 11.32 -2.63
C VAL A 30 -3.99 11.49 -1.32
N LEU A 31 -4.86 12.49 -1.18
CA LEU A 31 -5.75 12.58 0.00
C LEU A 31 -6.67 11.35 0.08
N LEU A 32 -7.23 10.93 -1.06
CA LEU A 32 -8.03 9.71 -1.13
C LEU A 32 -7.18 8.47 -0.84
N ALA A 33 -5.97 8.37 -1.40
CA ALA A 33 -5.04 7.28 -1.09
C ALA A 33 -4.74 7.20 0.41
N LYS A 34 -4.53 8.33 1.08
CA LYS A 34 -4.32 8.39 2.54
C LYS A 34 -5.55 7.95 3.33
N ILE A 35 -6.76 8.31 2.91
CA ILE A 35 -7.99 7.81 3.53
C ILE A 35 -8.07 6.28 3.39
N ALA A 36 -7.84 5.75 2.19
CA ALA A 36 -7.84 4.31 1.94
C ALA A 36 -6.74 3.56 2.71
N PHE A 37 -5.60 4.21 2.96
CA PHE A 37 -4.51 3.68 3.75
C PHE A 37 -4.82 3.67 5.26
N PHE A 38 -5.34 4.77 5.82
CA PHE A 38 -5.53 4.92 7.26
C PHE A 38 -6.79 4.23 7.78
N LEU A 39 -7.84 4.10 6.98
CA LEU A 39 -9.10 3.50 7.42
C LEU A 39 -8.94 2.05 7.89
N PRO A 40 -8.28 1.14 7.13
CA PRO A 40 -8.00 -0.22 7.61
C PRO A 40 -7.11 -0.23 8.86
N ASN A 41 -6.14 0.67 8.96
CA ASN A 41 -5.24 0.75 10.09
C ASN A 41 -5.96 1.08 11.40
N ALA A 42 -6.93 1.99 11.38
CA ALA A 42 -7.73 2.31 12.55
C ALA A 42 -8.46 1.06 13.09
N ILE A 43 -9.02 0.25 12.18
CA ILE A 43 -9.71 -0.99 12.54
C ILE A 43 -8.71 -2.01 13.13
N ILE A 44 -7.53 -2.16 12.53
CA ILE A 44 -6.49 -3.09 12.98
C ILE A 44 -6.01 -2.71 14.40
N ILE A 45 -5.76 -1.44 14.67
CA ILE A 45 -5.32 -0.95 15.99
C ILE A 45 -6.35 -1.30 17.07
N VAL A 46 -7.65 -1.17 16.78
CA VAL A 46 -8.73 -1.48 17.72
C VAL A 46 -8.89 -2.99 17.95
N LEU A 47 -8.67 -3.80 16.92
CA LEU A 47 -8.83 -5.25 17.00
C LEU A 47 -7.57 -5.97 17.47
N PHE A 48 -6.40 -5.40 17.28
CA PHE A 48 -5.10 -6.03 17.56
C PHE A 48 -4.97 -6.57 18.99
N PRO A 49 -5.38 -5.85 20.06
CA PRO A 49 -5.30 -6.37 21.44
C PRO A 49 -6.15 -7.62 21.66
N LYS A 50 -7.26 -7.76 20.93
CA LYS A 50 -8.14 -8.93 21.00
C LYS A 50 -7.60 -10.14 20.23
N MET A 51 -6.67 -9.92 19.34
CA MET A 51 -6.07 -10.94 18.47
C MET A 51 -4.75 -11.50 19.00
N SER A 52 -4.08 -10.81 19.92
CA SER A 52 -2.76 -11.17 20.48
C SER A 52 -2.78 -12.36 21.44
N GLY A 53 -3.94 -12.96 21.72
CA GLY A 53 -4.09 -14.09 22.65
C GLY A 53 -3.80 -15.49 22.10
N GLY A 54 -3.43 -15.66 20.81
CA GLY A 54 -3.18 -17.00 20.26
C GLY A 54 -2.78 -17.02 18.80
N GLY A 55 -1.50 -17.13 18.51
CA GLY A 55 -0.95 -17.52 17.22
C GLY A 55 -0.74 -16.37 16.23
N SER A 56 0.52 -16.00 16.08
CA SER A 56 1.00 -14.92 15.19
C SER A 56 0.47 -14.98 13.75
N HIS A 57 0.44 -16.18 13.14
CA HIS A 57 0.00 -16.35 11.74
C HIS A 57 -1.49 -16.10 11.52
N ARG A 58 -2.38 -16.61 12.41
CA ARG A 58 -3.83 -16.40 12.29
C ARG A 58 -4.18 -14.91 12.37
N ALA A 59 -3.53 -14.18 13.28
CA ALA A 59 -3.71 -12.74 13.43
C ALA A 59 -3.32 -11.98 12.15
N LEU A 60 -2.19 -12.36 11.53
CA LEU A 60 -1.74 -11.78 10.26
C LEU A 60 -2.76 -12.01 9.13
N TYR A 61 -3.25 -13.24 8.96
CA TYR A 61 -4.23 -13.54 7.91
C TYR A 61 -5.55 -12.79 8.11
N ILE A 62 -6.03 -12.67 9.34
CA ILE A 62 -7.25 -11.90 9.64
C ILE A 62 -7.02 -10.41 9.36
N ALA A 63 -5.91 -9.84 9.84
CA ALA A 63 -5.56 -8.44 9.61
C ALA A 63 -5.44 -8.13 8.12
N THR A 64 -4.74 -8.98 7.36
CA THR A 64 -4.58 -8.82 5.92
C THR A 64 -5.90 -8.98 5.18
N GLY A 65 -6.71 -9.98 5.54
CA GLY A 65 -8.03 -10.20 4.94
C GLY A 65 -8.97 -9.02 5.19
N LEU A 66 -9.01 -8.50 6.40
CA LEU A 66 -9.82 -7.33 6.74
C LEU A 66 -9.34 -6.08 5.99
N THR A 67 -8.03 -5.85 5.94
CA THR A 67 -7.44 -4.74 5.15
C THR A 67 -7.79 -4.86 3.68
N ALA A 68 -7.70 -6.06 3.10
CA ALA A 68 -8.06 -6.30 1.71
C ALA A 68 -9.55 -6.04 1.44
N VAL A 69 -10.44 -6.51 2.30
CA VAL A 69 -11.90 -6.28 2.17
C VAL A 69 -12.22 -4.80 2.21
N VAL A 70 -11.70 -4.08 3.21
CA VAL A 70 -11.91 -2.63 3.33
C VAL A 70 -11.34 -1.89 2.12
N GLY A 71 -10.14 -2.27 1.67
CA GLY A 71 -9.50 -1.69 0.50
C GLY A 71 -10.33 -1.90 -0.78
N VAL A 72 -10.85 -3.11 -1.00
CA VAL A 72 -11.75 -3.41 -2.13
C VAL A 72 -13.01 -2.57 -2.06
N VAL A 73 -13.64 -2.45 -0.89
CA VAL A 73 -14.86 -1.64 -0.70
C VAL A 73 -14.61 -0.18 -1.04
N ILE A 74 -13.50 0.41 -0.54
CA ILE A 74 -13.14 1.81 -0.83
C ILE A 74 -12.86 1.99 -2.33
N THR A 75 -12.09 1.08 -2.93
CA THR A 75 -11.76 1.14 -4.36
C THR A 75 -13.03 1.05 -5.22
N LEU A 76 -13.93 0.12 -4.93
CA LEU A 76 -15.20 0.00 -5.64
C LEU A 76 -16.09 1.23 -5.44
N ALA A 77 -16.18 1.76 -4.22
CA ALA A 77 -16.90 3.00 -3.95
C ALA A 77 -16.32 4.17 -4.77
N SER A 78 -15.01 4.24 -4.92
CA SER A 78 -14.35 5.27 -5.72
C SER A 78 -14.57 5.10 -7.23
N VAL A 79 -14.81 3.88 -7.72
CA VAL A 79 -15.22 3.65 -9.13
C VAL A 79 -16.60 4.28 -9.42
N PHE A 80 -17.55 4.16 -8.48
CA PHE A 80 -18.93 4.62 -8.68
C PHE A 80 -19.17 6.07 -8.25
N ALA A 81 -18.38 6.56 -7.30
CA ALA A 81 -18.57 7.87 -6.69
C ALA A 81 -17.29 8.74 -6.75
N GLY A 82 -16.38 8.46 -7.69
CA GLY A 82 -15.09 9.13 -7.78
C GLY A 82 -15.22 10.65 -7.92
N ASP A 83 -16.07 11.13 -8.82
CA ASP A 83 -16.33 12.56 -9.05
C ASP A 83 -16.81 13.25 -7.76
N LEU A 84 -17.75 12.63 -7.05
CA LEU A 84 -18.25 13.16 -5.78
C LEU A 84 -17.14 13.21 -4.72
N VAL A 85 -16.35 12.14 -4.60
CA VAL A 85 -15.27 12.05 -3.62
C VAL A 85 -14.19 13.09 -3.91
N ILE A 86 -13.75 13.20 -5.16
CA ILE A 86 -12.74 14.20 -5.56
C ILE A 86 -13.27 15.62 -5.36
N ARG A 87 -14.53 15.88 -5.70
CA ARG A 87 -15.14 17.18 -5.48
C ARG A 87 -15.22 17.57 -4.00
N ILE A 88 -15.45 16.62 -3.11
CA ILE A 88 -15.44 16.85 -1.65
C ILE A 88 -14.02 17.13 -1.14
N LEU A 89 -13.01 16.41 -1.65
CA LEU A 89 -11.63 16.49 -1.17
C LEU A 89 -10.87 17.70 -1.75
N GLY A 90 -11.04 17.98 -3.04
CA GLY A 90 -10.27 18.99 -3.76
C GLY A 90 -11.08 20.16 -4.29
N GLY A 91 -12.42 20.03 -4.32
CA GLY A 91 -13.29 21.02 -4.93
C GLY A 91 -13.65 20.70 -6.39
N ALA A 92 -14.60 21.46 -6.93
CA ALA A 92 -15.14 21.24 -8.29
C ALA A 92 -14.10 21.39 -9.40
N GLN A 93 -13.03 22.10 -9.14
CA GLN A 93 -11.95 22.33 -10.11
C GLN A 93 -11.13 21.06 -10.43
N TYR A 94 -11.23 20.01 -9.61
CA TYR A 94 -10.52 18.73 -9.79
C TYR A 94 -11.47 17.57 -10.14
N GLU A 95 -12.72 17.86 -10.51
CA GLU A 95 -13.75 16.84 -10.78
C GLU A 95 -13.32 15.86 -11.89
N ASP A 96 -12.57 16.33 -12.87
CA ASP A 96 -12.03 15.49 -13.98
C ASP A 96 -11.17 14.33 -13.48
N LEU A 97 -10.49 14.48 -12.34
CA LEU A 97 -9.73 13.41 -11.68
C LEU A 97 -10.64 12.29 -11.15
N GLY A 98 -11.95 12.51 -11.06
CA GLY A 98 -12.91 11.52 -10.54
C GLY A 98 -12.84 10.18 -11.25
N SER A 99 -12.59 10.18 -12.56
CA SER A 99 -12.43 8.97 -13.36
C SER A 99 -11.20 8.13 -12.96
N GLU A 100 -10.18 8.72 -12.35
CA GLU A 100 -8.95 8.09 -11.88
C GLU A 100 -8.93 7.86 -10.35
N ALA A 101 -9.96 8.34 -9.62
CA ALA A 101 -10.02 8.27 -8.16
C ALA A 101 -9.84 6.85 -7.61
N TRP A 102 -10.36 5.83 -8.30
CA TRP A 102 -10.19 4.43 -7.92
C TRP A 102 -8.73 3.96 -7.90
N LEU A 103 -7.85 4.54 -8.74
CA LEU A 103 -6.42 4.23 -8.74
C LEU A 103 -5.77 4.67 -7.43
N PHE A 104 -6.09 5.86 -6.94
CA PHE A 104 -5.60 6.37 -5.66
C PHE A 104 -6.16 5.57 -4.47
N ALA A 105 -7.43 5.18 -4.54
CA ALA A 105 -8.02 4.30 -3.53
C ALA A 105 -7.32 2.93 -3.50
N LEU A 106 -6.99 2.37 -4.66
CA LEU A 106 -6.24 1.13 -4.80
C LEU A 106 -4.81 1.28 -4.29
N GLU A 107 -4.15 2.39 -4.59
CA GLU A 107 -2.81 2.73 -4.09
C GLU A 107 -2.76 2.73 -2.57
N GLY A 108 -3.65 3.49 -1.92
CA GLY A 108 -3.73 3.54 -0.46
C GLY A 108 -4.02 2.18 0.16
N SER A 109 -4.89 1.40 -0.47
CA SER A 109 -5.21 0.03 -0.04
C SER A 109 -4.00 -0.91 -0.18
N ALA A 110 -3.22 -0.79 -1.26
CA ALA A 110 -1.99 -1.55 -1.45
C ALA A 110 -0.94 -1.17 -0.41
N PHE A 111 -0.77 0.11 -0.08
CA PHE A 111 0.10 0.55 0.99
C PHE A 111 -0.32 0.00 2.36
N ALA A 112 -1.62 -0.07 2.65
CA ALA A 112 -2.11 -0.67 3.89
C ALA A 112 -1.77 -2.17 3.99
N LEU A 113 -1.86 -2.91 2.90
CA LEU A 113 -1.44 -4.32 2.84
C LEU A 113 0.07 -4.48 3.06
N VAL A 114 0.89 -3.65 2.40
CA VAL A 114 2.35 -3.63 2.62
C VAL A 114 2.67 -3.35 4.08
N GLN A 115 1.97 -2.41 4.71
CA GLN A 115 2.18 -2.07 6.12
C GLN A 115 1.89 -3.23 7.06
N VAL A 116 0.78 -3.95 6.88
CA VAL A 116 0.42 -5.11 7.71
C VAL A 116 1.52 -6.17 7.63
N LEU A 117 1.98 -6.48 6.41
CA LEU A 117 3.05 -7.45 6.18
C LEU A 117 4.39 -6.98 6.77
N LEU A 118 4.71 -5.70 6.60
CA LEU A 118 5.94 -5.12 7.16
C LEU A 118 5.96 -5.19 8.68
N TYR A 119 4.84 -4.88 9.35
CA TYR A 119 4.75 -4.96 10.81
C TYR A 119 4.90 -6.40 11.32
N SER A 120 4.30 -7.37 10.65
CA SER A 120 4.48 -8.79 10.98
C SER A 120 5.97 -9.19 10.89
N ARG A 121 6.68 -8.74 9.85
CA ARG A 121 8.09 -9.03 9.64
C ARG A 121 9.01 -8.32 10.62
N LEU A 122 8.71 -7.07 10.95
CA LEU A 122 9.46 -6.32 11.97
C LEU A 122 9.31 -6.96 13.35
N ALA A 123 8.11 -7.46 13.70
CA ALA A 123 7.88 -8.23 14.92
C ALA A 123 8.75 -9.52 14.97
N ALA A 124 8.99 -10.15 13.82
CA ALA A 124 9.88 -11.30 13.66
C ALA A 124 11.38 -10.92 13.54
N GLN A 125 11.74 -9.64 13.66
CA GLN A 125 13.10 -9.09 13.49
C GLN A 125 13.74 -9.40 12.12
N ASP A 126 12.95 -9.61 11.08
CA ASP A 126 13.41 -9.95 9.73
C ASP A 126 13.84 -8.67 8.96
N ARG A 127 15.15 -8.44 8.90
CA ARG A 127 15.73 -7.30 8.17
C ARG A 127 15.51 -7.37 6.65
N ARG A 128 15.19 -8.55 6.10
CA ARG A 128 14.95 -8.72 4.65
C ARG A 128 13.72 -7.96 4.19
N ALA A 129 12.71 -7.81 5.04
CA ALA A 129 11.54 -7.02 4.73
C ALA A 129 11.87 -5.53 4.50
N VAL A 130 12.75 -4.98 5.32
CA VAL A 130 13.22 -3.59 5.15
C VAL A 130 13.99 -3.43 3.84
N LEU A 131 14.86 -4.38 3.50
CA LEU A 131 15.60 -4.38 2.24
C LEU A 131 14.66 -4.52 1.03
N ALA A 132 13.60 -5.32 1.14
CA ALA A 132 12.60 -5.46 0.07
C ALA A 132 11.88 -4.14 -0.20
N VAL A 133 11.52 -3.38 0.85
CA VAL A 133 10.90 -2.06 0.68
C VAL A 133 11.87 -1.05 0.04
N TRP A 134 13.13 -1.03 0.46
CA TRP A 134 14.14 -0.18 -0.19
C TRP A 134 14.36 -0.56 -1.66
N GLY A 135 14.38 -1.87 -1.96
CA GLY A 135 14.42 -2.36 -3.35
C GLY A 135 13.21 -1.91 -4.16
N ALA A 136 12.01 -1.99 -3.59
CA ALA A 136 10.78 -1.52 -4.22
C ALA A 136 10.81 -0.01 -4.50
N LEU A 137 11.30 0.79 -3.55
CA LEU A 137 11.50 2.23 -3.73
C LEU A 137 12.47 2.54 -4.88
N ALA A 138 13.60 1.82 -4.94
CA ALA A 138 14.56 1.97 -6.03
C ALA A 138 13.95 1.63 -7.39
N VAL A 139 13.20 0.51 -7.47
CA VAL A 139 12.49 0.11 -8.70
C VAL A 139 11.46 1.16 -9.10
N LEU A 140 10.66 1.66 -8.15
CA LEU A 140 9.68 2.71 -8.41
C LEU A 140 10.34 3.97 -8.97
N ALA A 141 11.41 4.44 -8.32
CA ALA A 141 12.15 5.62 -8.78
C ALA A 141 12.70 5.42 -10.19
N VAL A 142 13.30 4.26 -10.50
CA VAL A 142 13.82 3.94 -11.84
C VAL A 142 12.71 3.91 -12.89
N VAL A 143 11.58 3.29 -12.58
CA VAL A 143 10.44 3.17 -13.52
C VAL A 143 9.82 4.54 -13.80
N VAL A 144 9.57 5.34 -12.77
CA VAL A 144 8.95 6.66 -12.94
C VAL A 144 9.92 7.60 -13.65
N VAL A 145 11.16 7.72 -13.17
CA VAL A 145 12.16 8.63 -13.76
C VAL A 145 12.52 8.23 -15.20
N GLY A 146 12.57 6.92 -15.49
CA GLY A 146 12.97 6.42 -16.81
C GLY A 146 11.90 6.52 -17.89
N TRP A 147 10.63 6.24 -17.55
CA TRP A 147 9.60 6.02 -18.57
C TRP A 147 8.19 6.48 -18.22
N ARG A 148 7.81 6.63 -16.95
CA ARG A 148 6.41 6.80 -16.54
C ARG A 148 6.18 8.03 -15.67
N HIS A 149 6.38 9.20 -16.25
CA HIS A 149 6.29 10.47 -15.52
C HIS A 149 5.50 11.57 -16.24
N ASN A 150 4.78 11.24 -17.33
CA ASN A 150 4.10 12.25 -18.14
C ASN A 150 2.67 12.55 -17.67
N THR A 151 2.01 11.59 -17.02
CA THR A 151 0.62 11.73 -16.56
C THR A 151 0.46 11.26 -15.12
N VAL A 152 -0.62 11.75 -14.48
CA VAL A 152 -1.05 11.32 -13.14
C VAL A 152 -1.22 9.80 -13.09
N ALA A 153 -1.95 9.23 -14.06
CA ALA A 153 -2.22 7.80 -14.15
C ALA A 153 -0.94 6.95 -14.29
N GLU A 154 0.08 7.43 -14.99
CA GLU A 154 1.35 6.70 -15.14
C GLU A 154 2.08 6.56 -13.80
N ILE A 155 2.14 7.62 -13.02
CA ILE A 155 2.80 7.59 -11.72
C ILE A 155 2.01 6.70 -10.75
N VAL A 156 0.71 6.92 -10.59
CA VAL A 156 -0.11 6.18 -9.62
C VAL A 156 -0.18 4.69 -9.97
N THR A 157 -0.31 4.32 -11.24
CA THR A 157 -0.29 2.90 -11.64
C THR A 157 1.05 2.23 -11.41
N SER A 158 2.16 2.95 -11.53
CA SER A 158 3.50 2.45 -11.21
C SER A 158 3.65 2.17 -9.71
N VAL A 159 3.15 3.07 -8.87
CA VAL A 159 3.12 2.91 -7.42
C VAL A 159 2.26 1.71 -7.01
N VAL A 160 1.06 1.60 -7.57
CA VAL A 160 0.16 0.44 -7.34
C VAL A 160 0.84 -0.86 -7.72
N ALA A 161 1.43 -0.94 -8.91
CA ALA A 161 2.09 -2.16 -9.39
C ALA A 161 3.25 -2.58 -8.48
N VAL A 162 4.12 -1.64 -8.08
CA VAL A 162 5.24 -1.91 -7.18
C VAL A 162 4.75 -2.32 -5.78
N SER A 163 3.71 -1.69 -5.25
CA SER A 163 3.14 -2.00 -3.94
C SER A 163 2.47 -3.36 -3.90
N LEU A 164 1.73 -3.71 -4.95
CA LEU A 164 1.14 -5.05 -5.09
C LEU A 164 2.22 -6.13 -5.25
N ALA A 165 3.25 -5.87 -6.05
CA ALA A 165 4.40 -6.79 -6.17
C ALA A 165 5.08 -6.99 -4.82
N LEU A 166 5.30 -5.92 -4.05
CA LEU A 166 5.87 -5.99 -2.71
C LEU A 166 4.97 -6.79 -1.74
N THR A 167 3.65 -6.64 -1.84
CA THR A 167 2.68 -7.43 -1.08
C THR A 167 2.81 -8.93 -1.40
N VAL A 168 2.86 -9.28 -2.68
CA VAL A 168 3.04 -10.68 -3.12
C VAL A 168 4.37 -11.25 -2.62
N VAL A 169 5.46 -10.51 -2.76
CA VAL A 169 6.80 -10.91 -2.25
C VAL A 169 6.74 -11.12 -0.73
N GLY A 170 6.08 -10.21 0.00
CA GLY A 170 5.88 -10.34 1.44
C GLY A 170 5.18 -11.63 1.82
N PHE A 171 4.10 -12.00 1.13
CA PHE A 171 3.38 -13.27 1.36
C PHE A 171 4.22 -14.50 1.03
N ILE A 172 4.97 -14.49 -0.08
CA ILE A 172 5.84 -15.61 -0.46
C ILE A 172 6.91 -15.84 0.61
N LEU A 173 7.51 -14.77 1.10
CA LEU A 173 8.51 -14.84 2.16
C LEU A 173 7.90 -15.36 3.47
N ASP A 174 6.66 -15.01 3.78
CA ASP A 174 5.95 -15.49 4.97
C ASP A 174 5.71 -17.00 4.93
N ARG A 175 5.19 -17.51 3.84
CA ARG A 175 4.94 -18.95 3.66
C ARG A 175 6.24 -19.78 3.77
N ARG A 176 7.36 -19.29 3.26
CA ARG A 176 8.65 -20.02 3.33
C ARG A 176 9.21 -20.14 4.74
N GLN A 177 8.90 -19.22 5.64
CA GLN A 177 9.33 -19.31 7.04
C GLN A 177 8.45 -20.29 7.82
N SER A 178 7.13 -20.34 7.57
CA SER A 178 6.23 -21.30 8.21
C SER A 178 6.66 -22.75 7.96
N VAL A 179 7.04 -23.08 6.72
CA VAL A 179 7.50 -24.43 6.35
C VAL A 179 8.82 -24.83 7.04
N ARG A 180 9.68 -23.89 7.39
CA ARG A 180 10.96 -24.19 8.07
C ARG A 180 10.80 -24.49 9.56
N VAL A 181 9.76 -23.99 10.20
CA VAL A 181 9.49 -24.21 11.64
C VAL A 181 8.84 -25.59 11.87
N ASP A 182 8.15 -26.13 10.87
CA ASP A 182 7.44 -27.41 10.95
C ASP A 182 8.30 -28.64 10.60
N LEU A 183 9.61 -28.49 10.34
CA LEU A 183 10.49 -29.63 10.16
C LEU A 183 10.91 -30.16 11.55
N PRO A 184 10.57 -31.42 11.92
CA PRO A 184 10.97 -31.99 13.18
C PRO A 184 12.52 -32.04 13.25
N ILE A 185 13.06 -31.68 14.42
CA ILE A 185 14.45 -31.90 14.76
C ILE A 185 14.60 -33.43 15.06
N GLU A 186 14.41 -34.24 14.05
CA GLU A 186 14.62 -35.69 14.11
C GLU A 186 15.68 -36.05 13.06
N ALA A 187 16.95 -35.85 13.41
CA ALA A 187 18.13 -36.56 12.88
C ALA A 187 19.40 -35.90 13.40
N ALA A 188 19.63 -35.99 14.71
CA ALA A 188 20.96 -35.80 15.29
C ALA A 188 21.07 -36.69 16.54
N GLU A 189 21.00 -38.00 16.35
CA GLU A 189 21.62 -39.01 17.21
C GLU A 189 22.44 -39.98 16.36
#